data_ba93b150ae73061b20e9d16530798d5b
#
_entry.id   ba93b150ae73061b20e9d16530798d5b
#
_cell.length_a   1.000
_cell.length_b   1.000
_cell.length_c   1.000
_cell.angle_alpha   90.00
_cell.angle_beta   90.00
_cell.angle_gamma   90.00
#
_symmetry.space_group_name_H-M   'P 1'
#
loop_
_entity.id
_entity.type
_entity.pdbx_description
1 polymer ?
#
loop_
_entity_poly.entity_id
_entity_poly.type
_entity_poly.pdbx_seq_one_letter_code
_entity_poly.pdbx_strand_id
1 'polypeptide(L)'
;EKLCTGCGLCTTKCPTKKIPSEFNAGLGMRTAIYVPFPQAVPNKPVIDRVHCTHFRTGRCGVCEKVCPTGAIRFDQEDRIISENIGAIVVTTGFNVLNTDFFPEYGYGKYKDIITGIQFERLASASGPTLGEIRRPSDGKIPQKIVFVACAGSRDPVKGIPYCSKICCMYTAKYALSA
;
A
#
# COMPACT_ATOMS: atom_id res chain seq x y z
N GLU A 1 22.02 -4.96 5.84
CA GLU A 1 21.46 -5.88 4.82
C GLU A 1 22.14 -7.25 4.83
N LYS A 2 23.47 -7.34 4.88
CA LYS A 2 24.22 -8.61 4.77
C LYS A 2 23.88 -9.62 5.87
N LEU A 3 23.55 -9.18 7.07
CA LEU A 3 23.22 -10.03 8.21
C LEU A 3 21.77 -10.54 8.21
N CYS A 4 20.86 -9.84 7.53
CA CYS A 4 19.43 -10.18 7.56
C CYS A 4 19.12 -11.40 6.67
N THR A 5 18.53 -12.43 7.25
CA THR A 5 18.09 -13.66 6.54
C THR A 5 16.66 -13.56 5.99
N GLY A 6 15.90 -12.49 6.28
CA GLY A 6 14.51 -12.35 5.86
C GLY A 6 13.51 -13.20 6.67
N CYS A 7 13.87 -13.69 7.84
CA CYS A 7 13.03 -14.62 8.63
C CYS A 7 11.69 -14.04 9.15
N GLY A 8 11.48 -12.73 9.11
CA GLY A 8 10.22 -12.07 9.49
C GLY A 8 9.93 -11.97 10.99
N LEU A 9 10.78 -12.49 11.88
CA LEU A 9 10.54 -12.44 13.33
C LEU A 9 10.35 -11.01 13.86
N CYS A 10 11.15 -10.05 13.38
CA CYS A 10 11.03 -8.66 13.75
C CYS A 10 9.68 -8.06 13.39
N THR A 11 9.14 -8.38 12.21
CA THR A 11 7.80 -7.96 11.75
C THR A 11 6.71 -8.57 12.62
N THR A 12 6.76 -9.88 12.85
CA THR A 12 5.75 -10.62 13.64
C THR A 12 5.68 -10.15 15.10
N LYS A 13 6.83 -9.86 15.71
CA LYS A 13 6.93 -9.47 17.12
C LYS A 13 6.80 -7.97 17.37
N CYS A 14 6.75 -7.14 16.33
CA CYS A 14 6.59 -5.70 16.48
C CYS A 14 5.28 -5.35 17.21
N PRO A 15 5.32 -4.54 18.28
CA PRO A 15 4.11 -4.16 19.02
C PRO A 15 3.23 -3.16 18.26
N THR A 16 3.80 -2.35 17.37
CA THR A 16 3.09 -1.35 16.57
C THR A 16 2.52 -2.01 15.31
N LYS A 17 1.22 -2.37 15.34
CA LYS A 17 0.57 -3.22 14.32
C LYS A 17 -0.61 -2.56 13.58
N LYS A 18 -0.93 -1.31 13.89
CA LYS A 18 -2.14 -0.64 13.36
C LYS A 18 -1.78 0.52 12.43
N ILE A 19 -0.82 0.30 11.54
CA ILE A 19 -0.44 1.28 10.53
C ILE A 19 -1.12 0.86 9.23
N PRO A 20 -1.92 1.73 8.57
CA PRO A 20 -2.48 1.41 7.27
C PRO A 20 -1.39 1.04 6.26
N SER A 21 -1.58 -0.06 5.54
CA SER A 21 -0.61 -0.51 4.54
C SER A 21 -0.75 0.31 3.27
N GLU A 22 0.26 1.05 2.91
CA GLU A 22 0.33 1.83 1.67
C GLU A 22 0.26 0.91 0.46
N PHE A 23 0.94 -0.23 0.50
CA PHE A 23 0.91 -1.22 -0.57
C PHE A 23 -0.50 -1.77 -0.84
N ASN A 24 -1.33 -1.88 0.18
CA ASN A 24 -2.72 -2.31 0.06
C ASN A 24 -3.71 -1.14 -0.04
N ALA A 25 -3.24 0.06 -0.38
CA ALA A 25 -4.08 1.25 -0.50
C ALA A 25 -4.97 1.48 0.75
N GLY A 26 -4.45 1.20 1.94
CA GLY A 26 -5.14 1.36 3.21
C GLY A 26 -6.10 0.23 3.61
N LEU A 27 -6.31 -0.79 2.78
CA LEU A 27 -7.22 -1.91 3.08
C LEU A 27 -6.68 -2.92 4.09
N GLY A 28 -5.39 -2.91 4.34
CA GLY A 28 -4.74 -3.78 5.32
C GLY A 28 -3.92 -2.97 6.31
N MET A 29 -3.50 -3.64 7.38
CA MET A 29 -2.62 -3.04 8.40
C MET A 29 -1.23 -3.65 8.33
N ARG A 30 -0.21 -2.84 8.61
CA ARG A 30 1.17 -3.26 8.74
C ARG A 30 1.77 -2.89 10.08
N THR A 31 2.92 -3.45 10.35
CA THR A 31 3.74 -3.11 11.52
C THR A 31 4.71 -1.97 11.20
N ALA A 32 5.32 -1.37 12.22
CA ALA A 32 6.33 -0.33 12.04
C ALA A 32 7.65 -0.86 11.47
N ILE A 33 7.94 -2.15 11.59
CA ILE A 33 9.01 -2.82 10.83
C ILE A 33 8.36 -3.84 9.91
N TYR A 34 8.57 -3.71 8.61
CA TYR A 34 7.82 -4.43 7.60
C TYR A 34 8.60 -4.57 6.30
N VAL A 35 8.21 -5.51 5.48
CA VAL A 35 8.67 -5.61 4.08
C VAL A 35 7.71 -4.78 3.23
N PRO A 36 8.19 -3.81 2.42
CA PRO A 36 7.32 -2.88 1.69
C PRO A 36 6.26 -3.57 0.82
N PHE A 37 6.64 -4.65 0.15
CA PHE A 37 5.76 -5.51 -0.63
C PHE A 37 6.36 -6.91 -0.77
N PRO A 38 5.57 -7.97 -0.98
CA PRO A 38 6.04 -9.36 -0.93
C PRO A 38 7.17 -9.69 -1.92
N GLN A 39 7.21 -9.01 -3.07
CA GLN A 39 8.20 -9.23 -4.14
C GLN A 39 9.41 -8.28 -4.04
N ALA A 40 9.58 -7.57 -2.92
CA ALA A 40 10.70 -6.63 -2.74
C ALA A 40 12.06 -7.30 -2.92
N VAL A 41 12.95 -6.65 -3.63
CA VAL A 41 14.35 -7.07 -3.81
C VAL A 41 15.26 -5.93 -3.37
N PRO A 42 16.05 -6.14 -2.31
CA PRO A 42 16.09 -7.32 -1.45
C PRO A 42 14.83 -7.49 -0.61
N ASN A 43 14.42 -8.73 -0.33
CA ASN A 43 13.32 -9.01 0.59
C ASN A 43 13.80 -8.85 2.04
N LYS A 44 13.96 -7.60 2.46
CA LYS A 44 14.46 -7.20 3.77
C LYS A 44 13.48 -6.21 4.41
N PRO A 45 13.22 -6.36 5.72
CA PRO A 45 12.38 -5.40 6.44
C PRO A 45 13.02 -4.01 6.52
N VAL A 46 12.19 -2.99 6.43
CA VAL A 46 12.52 -1.58 6.70
C VAL A 46 11.79 -1.10 7.95
N ILE A 47 12.30 -0.09 8.60
CA ILE A 47 11.67 0.51 9.79
C ILE A 47 11.05 1.86 9.40
N ASP A 48 9.76 1.97 9.60
CA ASP A 48 9.02 3.23 9.50
C ASP A 48 9.34 4.10 10.73
N ARG A 49 10.22 5.06 10.57
CA ARG A 49 10.70 5.93 11.66
C ARG A 49 9.57 6.75 12.28
N VAL A 50 8.58 7.14 11.49
CA VAL A 50 7.46 7.98 11.94
C VAL A 50 6.57 7.24 12.93
N HIS A 51 6.29 5.97 12.68
CA HIS A 51 5.38 5.17 13.51
C HIS A 51 6.10 4.25 14.50
N CYS A 52 7.41 4.08 14.36
CA CYS A 52 8.18 3.20 15.25
C CYS A 52 8.29 3.76 16.67
N THR A 53 7.85 2.97 17.65
CA THR A 53 7.92 3.35 19.07
C THR A 53 9.35 3.63 19.54
N HIS A 54 10.37 2.94 18.98
CA HIS A 54 11.77 3.23 19.31
C HIS A 54 12.13 4.67 18.94
N PHE A 55 11.88 5.08 17.70
CA PHE A 55 12.23 6.43 17.23
C PHE A 55 11.38 7.52 17.87
N ARG A 56 10.16 7.20 18.33
CA ARG A 56 9.28 8.17 19.01
C ARG A 56 9.57 8.36 20.49
N THR A 57 10.01 7.32 21.19
CA THR A 57 10.08 7.32 22.66
C THR A 57 11.42 6.83 23.24
N GLY A 58 12.29 6.25 22.41
CA GLY A 58 13.55 5.64 22.84
C GLY A 58 13.42 4.34 23.64
N ARG A 59 12.21 3.85 23.90
CA ARG A 59 11.98 2.77 24.88
C ARG A 59 11.66 1.40 24.29
N CYS A 60 11.62 1.24 22.98
CA CYS A 60 11.31 -0.03 22.32
C CYS A 60 12.55 -0.60 21.62
N GLY A 61 12.86 -1.87 21.86
CA GLY A 61 13.93 -2.62 21.21
C GLY A 61 13.53 -4.06 20.89
N VAL A 62 12.20 -4.35 20.77
CA VAL A 62 11.70 -5.72 20.60
C VAL A 62 12.26 -6.38 19.34
N CYS A 63 12.26 -5.69 18.21
CA CYS A 63 12.75 -6.25 16.94
C CYS A 63 14.27 -6.56 16.99
N GLU A 64 15.05 -5.75 17.68
CA GLU A 64 16.47 -5.97 17.90
C GLU A 64 16.73 -7.22 18.75
N LYS A 65 16.00 -7.34 19.88
CA LYS A 65 16.13 -8.47 20.81
C LYS A 65 15.75 -9.82 20.21
N VAL A 66 14.79 -9.85 19.28
CA VAL A 66 14.32 -11.10 18.64
C VAL A 66 15.07 -11.42 17.36
N CYS A 67 15.97 -10.57 16.91
CA CYS A 67 16.73 -10.79 15.68
C CYS A 67 17.87 -11.78 15.93
N PRO A 68 17.84 -13.02 15.38
CA PRO A 68 18.86 -14.03 15.68
C PRO A 68 20.23 -13.68 15.12
N THR A 69 20.29 -12.81 14.11
CA THR A 69 21.52 -12.43 13.43
C THR A 69 22.01 -11.03 13.80
N GLY A 70 21.31 -10.33 14.71
CA GLY A 70 21.68 -8.96 15.11
C GLY A 70 21.63 -7.95 13.95
N ALA A 71 20.76 -8.17 12.97
CA ALA A 71 20.70 -7.35 11.76
C ALA A 71 19.99 -6.00 11.95
N ILE A 72 19.32 -5.79 13.10
CA ILE A 72 18.59 -4.53 13.34
C ILE A 72 19.56 -3.48 13.86
N ARG A 73 19.56 -2.33 13.22
CA ARG A 73 20.38 -1.16 13.55
C ARG A 73 19.48 0.07 13.53
N PHE A 74 19.38 0.78 14.65
CA PHE A 74 18.59 2.01 14.76
C PHE A 74 19.42 3.27 14.45
N ASP A 75 20.72 3.13 14.44
CA ASP A 75 21.73 4.15 14.21
C ASP A 75 22.15 4.30 12.73
N GLN A 76 21.39 3.72 11.81
CA GLN A 76 21.67 3.85 10.38
C GLN A 76 21.37 5.28 9.91
N GLU A 77 22.31 5.82 9.15
CA GLU A 77 22.19 7.11 8.46
C GLU A 77 22.07 6.92 6.96
N ASP A 78 21.45 7.89 6.29
CA ASP A 78 21.31 7.90 4.84
C ASP A 78 22.69 8.11 4.19
N ARG A 79 22.98 7.33 3.15
CA ARG A 79 24.19 7.48 2.37
C ARG A 79 23.85 8.03 1.00
N ILE A 80 24.42 9.18 0.67
CA ILE A 80 24.33 9.75 -0.67
C ILE A 80 25.41 9.11 -1.55
N ILE A 81 25.00 8.57 -2.68
CA ILE A 81 25.87 7.97 -3.69
C ILE A 81 25.71 8.77 -4.99
N SER A 82 26.84 9.16 -5.57
CA SER A 82 26.86 9.80 -6.90
C SER A 82 27.31 8.79 -7.95
N GLU A 83 26.50 8.64 -8.99
CA GLU A 83 26.73 7.70 -10.09
C GLU A 83 26.70 8.42 -11.42
N ASN A 84 27.60 8.05 -12.35
CA ASN A 84 27.58 8.52 -13.72
C ASN A 84 26.69 7.59 -14.55
N ILE A 85 25.58 8.11 -15.04
CA ILE A 85 24.60 7.35 -15.82
C ILE A 85 24.40 7.93 -17.22
N GLY A 86 24.15 7.07 -18.21
CA GLY A 86 23.95 7.49 -19.59
C GLY A 86 22.53 8.00 -19.89
N ALA A 87 21.52 7.53 -19.13
CA ALA A 87 20.12 7.92 -19.32
C ALA A 87 19.31 7.72 -18.03
N ILE A 88 18.22 8.47 -17.92
CA ILE A 88 17.25 8.35 -16.82
C ILE A 88 15.89 7.96 -17.39
N VAL A 89 15.32 6.87 -16.92
CA VAL A 89 13.93 6.48 -17.20
C VAL A 89 13.04 6.84 -16.02
N VAL A 90 12.12 7.76 -16.25
CA VAL A 90 11.21 8.25 -15.18
C VAL A 90 9.94 7.40 -15.18
N THR A 91 9.73 6.64 -14.09
CA THR A 91 8.58 5.74 -13.88
C THR A 91 8.06 5.92 -12.45
N THR A 92 7.68 7.14 -12.10
CA THR A 92 7.35 7.56 -10.72
C THR A 92 5.92 7.22 -10.29
N GLY A 93 5.15 6.52 -11.14
CA GLY A 93 3.77 6.14 -10.84
C GLY A 93 2.79 7.30 -10.98
N PHE A 94 1.70 7.26 -10.25
CA PHE A 94 0.62 8.27 -10.27
C PHE A 94 0.06 8.50 -8.86
N ASN A 95 -0.55 9.66 -8.67
CA ASN A 95 -1.33 9.96 -7.49
C ASN A 95 -2.80 9.62 -7.73
N VAL A 96 -3.44 8.97 -6.75
CA VAL A 96 -4.89 8.77 -6.76
C VAL A 96 -5.56 10.14 -6.60
N LEU A 97 -6.61 10.39 -7.38
CA LEU A 97 -7.39 11.61 -7.27
C LEU A 97 -7.94 11.76 -5.85
N ASN A 98 -7.88 12.98 -5.31
CA ASN A 98 -8.50 13.24 -4.01
C ASN A 98 -10.01 13.03 -4.09
N THR A 99 -10.48 12.02 -3.38
CA THR A 99 -11.90 11.61 -3.36
C THR A 99 -12.81 12.61 -2.67
N ASP A 100 -12.29 13.56 -1.88
CA ASP A 100 -13.06 14.62 -1.24
C ASP A 100 -13.69 15.59 -2.26
N PHE A 101 -13.16 15.63 -3.49
CA PHE A 101 -13.77 16.38 -4.59
C PHE A 101 -15.05 15.73 -5.14
N PHE A 102 -15.36 14.51 -4.74
CA PHE A 102 -16.48 13.72 -5.26
C PHE A 102 -17.32 13.11 -4.13
N PRO A 103 -17.86 13.94 -3.20
CA PRO A 103 -18.62 13.46 -2.04
C PRO A 103 -19.91 12.73 -2.44
N GLU A 104 -20.43 12.96 -3.65
CA GLU A 104 -21.60 12.31 -4.22
C GLU A 104 -21.44 10.79 -4.33
N TYR A 105 -20.23 10.28 -4.48
CA TYR A 105 -19.97 8.85 -4.53
C TYR A 105 -19.91 8.20 -3.14
N GLY A 106 -19.78 8.98 -2.06
CA GLY A 106 -19.79 8.49 -0.69
C GLY A 106 -18.56 7.70 -0.26
N TYR A 107 -17.42 7.85 -0.98
CA TYR A 107 -16.14 7.28 -0.55
C TYR A 107 -15.75 7.83 0.83
N GLY A 108 -15.23 6.97 1.70
CA GLY A 108 -14.92 7.32 3.10
C GLY A 108 -16.13 7.30 4.04
N LYS A 109 -17.36 7.51 3.51
CA LYS A 109 -18.61 7.41 4.26
C LYS A 109 -19.11 5.96 4.35
N TYR A 110 -19.04 5.23 3.25
CA TYR A 110 -19.45 3.84 3.18
C TYR A 110 -18.22 2.94 2.92
N LYS A 111 -18.01 1.93 3.77
CA LYS A 111 -16.80 1.07 3.71
C LYS A 111 -16.68 0.26 2.43
N ASP A 112 -17.79 -0.06 1.77
CA ASP A 112 -17.81 -0.88 0.54
C ASP A 112 -17.71 -0.04 -0.74
N ILE A 113 -17.57 1.29 -0.61
CA ILE A 113 -17.22 2.16 -1.71
C ILE A 113 -15.71 2.30 -1.72
N ILE A 114 -15.08 1.72 -2.72
CA ILE A 114 -13.62 1.61 -2.84
C ILE A 114 -13.13 2.18 -4.17
N THR A 115 -11.88 2.59 -4.20
CA THR A 115 -11.21 3.04 -5.43
C THR A 115 -10.81 1.85 -6.32
N GLY A 116 -10.55 2.12 -7.60
CA GLY A 116 -10.06 1.09 -8.52
C GLY A 116 -8.75 0.44 -8.05
N ILE A 117 -7.83 1.22 -7.44
CA ILE A 117 -6.59 0.66 -6.89
C ILE A 117 -6.84 -0.25 -5.69
N GLN A 118 -7.83 0.08 -4.86
CA GLN A 118 -8.23 -0.80 -3.75
C GLN A 118 -8.85 -2.10 -4.27
N PHE A 119 -9.67 -2.03 -5.31
CA PHE A 119 -10.21 -3.23 -5.95
C PHE A 119 -9.08 -4.12 -6.53
N GLU A 120 -8.09 -3.52 -7.20
CA GLU A 120 -6.90 -4.24 -7.68
C GLU A 120 -6.18 -4.97 -6.54
N ARG A 121 -6.08 -4.34 -5.37
CA ARG A 121 -5.45 -4.97 -4.20
C ARG A 121 -6.27 -6.14 -3.64
N LEU A 122 -7.59 -6.07 -3.64
CA LEU A 122 -8.44 -7.20 -3.26
C LEU A 122 -8.32 -8.37 -4.26
N ALA A 123 -8.28 -8.07 -5.56
CA ALA A 123 -8.16 -9.09 -6.60
C ALA A 123 -6.75 -9.70 -6.72
N SER A 124 -5.75 -9.12 -6.08
CA SER A 124 -4.38 -9.62 -6.15
C SER A 124 -4.09 -10.72 -5.13
N ALA A 125 -3.41 -11.79 -5.56
CA ALA A 125 -2.96 -12.87 -4.67
C ALA A 125 -2.05 -12.38 -3.51
N SER A 126 -1.33 -11.26 -3.69
CA SER A 126 -0.53 -10.61 -2.64
C SER A 126 -1.30 -9.53 -1.87
N GLY A 127 -2.59 -9.40 -2.11
CA GLY A 127 -3.47 -8.45 -1.44
C GLY A 127 -3.96 -8.91 -0.07
N PRO A 128 -4.72 -8.07 0.63
CA PRO A 128 -5.14 -8.33 2.01
C PRO A 128 -6.11 -9.52 2.12
N THR A 129 -6.75 -9.92 1.03
CA THR A 129 -7.72 -11.02 0.94
C THR A 129 -7.21 -12.19 0.11
N LEU A 130 -5.91 -12.22 -0.23
CA LEU A 130 -5.24 -13.27 -0.99
C LEU A 130 -5.88 -13.53 -2.37
N GLY A 131 -6.41 -12.48 -3.00
CA GLY A 131 -7.02 -12.54 -4.33
C GLY A 131 -8.51 -12.81 -4.34
N GLU A 132 -9.13 -13.01 -3.20
CA GLU A 132 -10.58 -13.18 -3.08
C GLU A 132 -11.25 -11.82 -2.87
N ILE A 133 -12.15 -11.44 -3.77
CA ILE A 133 -12.86 -10.15 -3.67
C ILE A 133 -13.85 -10.21 -2.52
N ARG A 134 -13.56 -9.46 -1.45
CA ARG A 134 -14.39 -9.40 -0.25
C ARG A 134 -14.76 -7.96 0.09
N ARG A 135 -15.96 -7.77 0.63
CA ARG A 135 -16.43 -6.45 1.09
C ARG A 135 -15.60 -5.98 2.29
N PRO A 136 -15.04 -4.77 2.28
CA PRO A 136 -14.30 -4.24 3.42
C PRO A 136 -15.13 -4.11 4.72
N SER A 137 -16.45 -3.97 4.60
CA SER A 137 -17.35 -3.80 5.75
C SER A 137 -17.48 -5.04 6.63
N ASP A 138 -17.61 -6.23 6.03
CA ASP A 138 -17.97 -7.47 6.72
C ASP A 138 -17.19 -8.72 6.26
N GLY A 139 -16.27 -8.56 5.29
CA GLY A 139 -15.45 -9.64 4.75
C GLY A 139 -16.18 -10.67 3.90
N LYS A 140 -17.46 -10.47 3.57
CA LYS A 140 -18.23 -11.40 2.72
C LYS A 140 -17.98 -11.14 1.24
N ILE A 141 -18.19 -12.16 0.42
CA ILE A 141 -18.15 -12.05 -1.03
C ILE A 141 -19.35 -11.20 -1.49
N PRO A 142 -19.15 -10.15 -2.32
CA PRO A 142 -20.24 -9.35 -2.84
C PRO A 142 -21.04 -10.13 -3.87
N GLN A 143 -22.37 -10.05 -3.82
CA GLN A 143 -23.25 -10.64 -4.83
C GLN A 143 -23.46 -9.73 -6.04
N LYS A 144 -23.27 -8.42 -5.85
CA LYS A 144 -23.41 -7.40 -6.89
C LYS A 144 -22.29 -6.39 -6.74
N ILE A 145 -21.65 -6.05 -7.86
CA ILE A 145 -20.58 -5.05 -7.94
C ILE A 145 -20.99 -4.00 -8.97
N VAL A 146 -20.86 -2.73 -8.63
CA VAL A 146 -21.11 -1.61 -9.53
C VAL A 146 -19.81 -0.87 -9.76
N PHE A 147 -19.44 -0.69 -11.02
CA PHE A 147 -18.28 0.09 -11.43
C PHE A 147 -18.71 1.47 -11.92
N VAL A 148 -18.22 2.51 -11.28
CA VAL A 148 -18.45 3.90 -11.70
C VAL A 148 -17.24 4.35 -12.51
N ALA A 149 -17.41 4.40 -13.82
CA ALA A 149 -16.36 4.89 -14.73
C ALA A 149 -16.40 6.43 -14.81
N CYS A 150 -15.32 7.02 -15.31
CA CYS A 150 -15.13 8.47 -15.46
C CYS A 150 -15.19 9.28 -14.16
N ALA A 151 -15.13 8.67 -12.97
CA ALA A 151 -15.00 9.40 -11.72
C ALA A 151 -13.68 10.21 -11.75
N GLY A 152 -13.79 11.56 -11.69
CA GLY A 152 -12.65 12.45 -11.83
C GLY A 152 -12.12 12.66 -13.25
N SER A 153 -12.89 12.30 -14.28
CA SER A 153 -12.61 12.54 -15.70
C SER A 153 -13.88 12.92 -16.43
N ARG A 154 -13.77 13.64 -17.56
CA ARG A 154 -14.90 14.08 -18.39
C ARG A 154 -15.92 14.94 -17.61
N ASP A 155 -15.43 15.67 -16.63
CA ASP A 155 -16.22 16.54 -15.76
C ASP A 155 -15.75 18.00 -15.94
N PRO A 156 -16.38 18.76 -16.84
CA PRO A 156 -16.02 20.16 -17.07
C PRO A 156 -16.38 21.05 -15.87
N VAL A 157 -17.36 20.66 -15.06
CA VAL A 157 -17.79 21.43 -13.88
C VAL A 157 -16.68 21.41 -12.82
N LYS A 158 -16.01 20.29 -12.66
CA LYS A 158 -14.87 20.14 -11.71
C LYS A 158 -13.51 20.41 -12.36
N GLY A 159 -13.48 20.98 -13.57
CA GLY A 159 -12.26 21.40 -14.23
C GLY A 159 -11.45 20.27 -14.89
N ILE A 160 -12.03 19.09 -15.08
CA ILE A 160 -11.37 17.94 -15.71
C ILE A 160 -12.18 17.48 -16.93
N PRO A 161 -12.22 18.26 -18.04
CA PRO A 161 -13.08 17.97 -19.18
C PRO A 161 -12.61 16.81 -20.06
N TYR A 162 -11.36 16.36 -19.90
CA TYR A 162 -10.74 15.33 -20.72
C TYR A 162 -10.90 13.92 -20.13
N CYS A 163 -10.73 12.92 -20.98
CA CYS A 163 -10.73 11.51 -20.60
C CYS A 163 -9.32 11.05 -20.20
N SER A 164 -9.19 10.33 -19.08
CA SER A 164 -7.92 9.68 -18.66
C SER A 164 -7.46 8.57 -19.60
N LYS A 165 -8.36 8.05 -20.46
CA LYS A 165 -8.13 6.97 -21.44
C LYS A 165 -7.73 5.62 -20.85
N ILE A 166 -7.87 5.43 -19.55
CA ILE A 166 -7.42 4.21 -18.87
C ILE A 166 -8.55 3.50 -18.09
N CYS A 167 -9.51 4.24 -17.52
CA CYS A 167 -10.48 3.66 -16.58
C CYS A 167 -11.37 2.57 -17.23
N CYS A 168 -11.74 2.69 -18.51
CA CYS A 168 -12.49 1.66 -19.20
C CYS A 168 -11.73 0.33 -19.29
N MET A 169 -10.43 0.39 -19.52
CA MET A 169 -9.57 -0.80 -19.63
C MET A 169 -9.51 -1.57 -18.30
N TYR A 170 -9.19 -0.87 -17.19
CA TYR A 170 -9.12 -1.57 -15.92
C TYR A 170 -10.51 -1.98 -15.40
N THR A 171 -11.58 -1.23 -15.71
CA THR A 171 -12.94 -1.63 -15.36
C THR A 171 -13.34 -2.94 -16.07
N ALA A 172 -13.02 -3.09 -17.37
CA ALA A 172 -13.24 -4.34 -18.10
C ALA A 172 -12.46 -5.50 -17.48
N LYS A 173 -11.18 -5.28 -17.14
CA LYS A 173 -10.35 -6.25 -16.41
C LYS A 173 -10.99 -6.68 -15.10
N TYR A 174 -11.43 -5.71 -14.30
CA TYR A 174 -12.01 -5.99 -12.98
C TYR A 174 -13.35 -6.74 -13.08
N ALA A 175 -14.17 -6.40 -14.05
CA ALA A 175 -15.43 -7.09 -14.30
C ALA A 175 -15.23 -8.56 -14.72
N LEU A 176 -14.10 -8.85 -15.40
CA LEU A 176 -13.73 -10.24 -15.73
C LEU A 176 -13.13 -11.01 -14.54
N SER A 177 -12.61 -10.29 -13.52
CA SER A 177 -11.97 -10.90 -12.36
C SER A 177 -12.92 -11.05 -11.18
N ALA A 178 -14.11 -10.42 -11.24
CA ALA A 178 -15.13 -10.45 -10.21
C ALA A 178 -16.06 -11.64 -10.34
#